data_630274a0a0e8a9d700ae972f5b4f20d7
#
_entry.id   630274a0a0e8a9d700ae972f5b4f20d7
#
_cell.length_a   1.000
_cell.length_b   1.000
_cell.length_c   1.000
_cell.angle_alpha   90.00
_cell.angle_beta   90.00
_cell.angle_gamma   90.00
#
_symmetry.space_group_name_H-M   'P 1'
#
loop_
_entity.id
_entity.type
_entity.pdbx_description
1 polymer ?
#
loop_
_entity_poly.entity_id
_entity_poly.type
_entity_poly.pdbx_seq_one_letter_code
_entity_poly.pdbx_strand_id
1 'polypeptide(L)'
;MRTALDTELFPDLCEVVAMPLHNQCVYLIQKNGNSSLRLQQTRDNLVVFANDQIRALDHVDVYIRNPRARYVSGVNTYLQHLQRDHPELDFSTAFWFAKRYKFLNTHYLPQFHWLANLSRYMRSDAKIRIRDFRDFGSITDFRYQAEITAPTEQFVSDLLHDDMDLELWLYLDQILLNLAGQAYTWTELLEHYQRNHKNIIENVLPKT
;
A
#
# COMPACT_ATOMS: atom_id res chain seq x y z
N MET A 1 10.69 12.28 -20.98
CA MET A 1 9.28 12.67 -21.14
C MET A 1 8.48 11.69 -20.27
N ARG A 2 7.98 12.11 -19.08
CA ARG A 2 7.11 11.26 -18.25
C ARG A 2 5.77 11.16 -18.93
N THR A 3 5.24 9.97 -19.09
CA THR A 3 3.89 9.78 -19.62
C THR A 3 2.87 10.08 -18.53
N ALA A 4 1.63 10.45 -18.88
CA ALA A 4 0.56 10.68 -17.90
C ALA A 4 0.32 9.44 -17.00
N LEU A 5 0.59 8.23 -17.51
CA LEU A 5 0.55 6.97 -16.76
C LEU A 5 1.61 6.91 -15.63
N ASP A 6 2.79 7.50 -15.80
CA ASP A 6 3.84 7.50 -14.77
C ASP A 6 3.48 8.35 -13.55
N THR A 7 2.67 9.39 -13.74
CA THR A 7 2.20 10.26 -12.64
C THR A 7 1.06 9.65 -11.84
N GLU A 8 0.23 8.80 -12.43
CA GLU A 8 -0.85 8.10 -11.73
C GLU A 8 -0.35 6.88 -10.96
N LEU A 9 0.67 6.16 -11.46
CA LEU A 9 1.24 4.97 -10.84
C LEU A 9 2.17 5.29 -9.65
N PHE A 10 2.85 6.44 -9.70
CA PHE A 10 3.75 6.86 -8.63
C PHE A 10 3.40 8.29 -8.23
N PRO A 11 2.69 8.48 -7.12
CA PRO A 11 2.43 9.82 -6.62
C PRO A 11 3.75 10.57 -6.49
N ASP A 12 3.82 11.76 -7.07
CA ASP A 12 5.01 12.61 -7.04
C ASP A 12 5.40 13.03 -5.60
N LEU A 13 4.48 12.84 -4.65
CA LEU A 13 4.66 13.17 -3.26
C LEU A 13 4.88 11.91 -2.41
N CYS A 14 6.06 11.82 -1.82
CA CYS A 14 6.38 10.86 -0.79
C CYS A 14 6.38 11.60 0.55
N GLU A 15 5.55 11.17 1.50
CA GLU A 15 5.40 11.83 2.78
C GLU A 15 5.67 10.85 3.93
N VAL A 16 6.48 11.31 4.88
CA VAL A 16 6.79 10.61 6.12
C VAL A 16 6.42 11.49 7.30
N VAL A 17 5.59 11.00 8.20
CA VAL A 17 5.18 11.72 9.42
C VAL A 17 6.09 11.35 10.57
N ALA A 18 6.69 12.35 11.21
CA ALA A 18 7.42 12.15 12.46
C ALA A 18 6.44 11.93 13.61
N MET A 19 6.66 10.85 14.37
CA MET A 19 5.90 10.49 15.58
C MET A 19 6.84 10.52 16.80
N PRO A 20 7.14 11.72 17.37
CA PRO A 20 8.20 11.87 18.38
C PRO A 20 7.96 11.03 19.63
N LEU A 21 6.70 10.91 20.09
CA LEU A 21 6.34 10.11 21.28
C LEU A 21 6.64 8.60 21.11
N HIS A 22 6.74 8.13 19.87
CA HIS A 22 6.99 6.74 19.53
C HIS A 22 8.39 6.52 18.94
N ASN A 23 9.19 7.59 18.80
CA ASN A 23 10.50 7.56 18.12
C ASN A 23 10.43 6.91 16.73
N GLN A 24 9.42 7.29 15.94
CA GLN A 24 9.14 6.73 14.62
C GLN A 24 9.01 7.83 13.57
N CYS A 25 9.38 7.48 12.33
CA CYS A 25 9.10 8.24 11.13
C CYS A 25 8.27 7.34 10.21
N VAL A 26 6.98 7.61 10.09
CA VAL A 26 6.00 6.70 9.47
C VAL A 26 5.68 7.13 8.05
N TYR A 27 5.91 6.25 7.08
CA TYR A 27 5.53 6.44 5.68
C TYR A 27 4.03 6.23 5.45
N LEU A 28 3.41 7.16 4.74
CA LEU A 28 1.96 7.16 4.51
C LEU A 28 1.58 6.31 3.29
N ILE A 29 1.25 5.05 3.50
CA ILE A 29 0.65 4.20 2.46
C ILE A 29 -0.88 4.33 2.51
N GLN A 30 -1.52 4.59 1.37
CA GLN A 30 -2.98 4.62 1.30
C GLN A 30 -3.59 3.29 1.74
N LYS A 31 -4.69 3.36 2.49
CA LYS A 31 -5.42 2.23 3.12
C LYS A 31 -4.65 1.49 4.23
N ASN A 32 -3.47 2.01 4.60
CA ASN A 32 -2.71 1.57 5.78
C ASN A 32 -2.74 2.66 6.88
N GLY A 33 -3.93 3.21 7.19
CA GLY A 33 -4.10 4.20 8.25
C GLY A 33 -3.74 5.64 7.86
N ASN A 34 -3.52 5.93 6.57
CA ASN A 34 -3.16 7.28 6.10
C ASN A 34 -4.10 8.37 6.62
N SER A 35 -5.43 8.19 6.53
CA SER A 35 -6.40 9.18 7.05
C SER A 35 -6.26 9.40 8.55
N SER A 36 -6.02 8.34 9.32
CA SER A 36 -5.81 8.42 10.77
C SER A 36 -4.55 9.19 11.11
N LEU A 37 -3.43 8.90 10.43
CA LEU A 37 -2.17 9.63 10.63
C LEU A 37 -2.25 11.10 10.19
N ARG A 38 -2.98 11.42 9.12
CA ARG A 38 -3.19 12.81 8.71
C ARG A 38 -4.03 13.59 9.70
N LEU A 39 -5.05 12.97 10.29
CA LEU A 39 -5.83 13.58 11.38
C LEU A 39 -4.95 13.82 12.61
N GLN A 40 -4.15 12.84 13.00
CA GLN A 40 -3.18 12.97 14.10
C GLN A 40 -2.16 14.07 13.80
N GLN A 41 -1.59 14.08 12.61
CA GLN A 41 -0.63 15.08 12.16
C GLN A 41 -1.20 16.49 12.26
N THR A 42 -2.44 16.69 11.82
CA THR A 42 -3.11 18.00 11.88
C THR A 42 -3.41 18.40 13.33
N ARG A 43 -3.92 17.47 14.16
CA ARG A 43 -4.25 17.76 15.57
C ARG A 43 -3.02 18.11 16.38
N ASP A 44 -1.94 17.35 16.20
CA ASP A 44 -0.75 17.44 17.06
C ASP A 44 0.37 18.26 16.39
N ASN A 45 0.08 18.86 15.23
CA ASN A 45 1.03 19.65 14.42
C ASN A 45 2.37 18.92 14.19
N LEU A 46 2.29 17.63 13.83
CA LEU A 46 3.46 16.79 13.62
C LEU A 46 4.23 17.21 12.37
N VAL A 47 5.55 17.05 12.42
CA VAL A 47 6.41 17.31 11.26
C VAL A 47 6.19 16.28 10.17
N VAL A 48 6.06 16.76 8.93
CA VAL A 48 6.00 15.93 7.72
C VAL A 48 7.27 16.17 6.92
N PHE A 49 8.00 15.09 6.66
CA PHE A 49 9.14 15.10 5.75
C PHE A 49 8.66 14.79 4.34
N ALA A 50 9.01 15.61 3.38
CA ALA A 50 8.71 15.40 1.97
C ALA A 50 10.01 15.16 1.19
N ASN A 51 9.95 14.35 0.17
CA ASN A 51 10.95 14.06 -0.86
C ASN A 51 12.42 14.15 -0.38
N ASP A 52 13.07 15.30 -0.58
CA ASP A 52 14.50 15.53 -0.28
C ASP A 52 14.82 15.44 1.23
N GLN A 53 13.89 15.81 2.09
CA GLN A 53 14.06 15.71 3.54
C GLN A 53 14.09 14.24 4.02
N ILE A 54 13.44 13.33 3.29
CA ILE A 54 13.43 11.89 3.59
C ILE A 54 14.85 11.30 3.51
N ARG A 55 15.71 11.87 2.68
CA ARG A 55 17.12 11.45 2.57
C ARG A 55 17.93 11.61 3.85
N ALA A 56 17.51 12.49 4.75
CA ALA A 56 18.19 12.69 6.03
C ALA A 56 17.83 11.60 7.07
N LEU A 57 16.81 10.79 6.81
CA LEU A 57 16.34 9.76 7.74
C LEU A 57 17.21 8.49 7.62
N ASP A 58 17.64 7.95 8.77
CA ASP A 58 18.36 6.68 8.84
C ASP A 58 17.41 5.48 8.69
N HIS A 59 16.14 5.68 9.06
CA HIS A 59 15.12 4.66 8.92
C HIS A 59 13.73 5.27 8.78
N VAL A 60 12.84 4.51 8.15
CA VAL A 60 11.42 4.84 7.99
C VAL A 60 10.58 3.62 8.37
N ASP A 61 9.57 3.81 9.22
CA ASP A 61 8.62 2.78 9.60
C ASP A 61 7.50 2.69 8.56
N VAL A 62 7.15 1.47 8.17
CA VAL A 62 6.11 1.20 7.19
C VAL A 62 5.16 0.15 7.76
N TYR A 63 3.91 0.53 7.98
CA TYR A 63 2.89 -0.39 8.47
C TYR A 63 2.24 -1.15 7.33
N ILE A 64 2.42 -2.46 7.30
CA ILE A 64 1.91 -3.35 6.27
C ILE A 64 0.62 -4.00 6.75
N ARG A 65 -0.46 -3.80 6.01
CA ARG A 65 -1.77 -4.39 6.24
C ARG A 65 -1.90 -5.71 5.49
N ASN A 66 -2.75 -6.61 5.99
CA ASN A 66 -3.15 -7.81 5.26
C ASN A 66 -3.52 -7.44 3.82
N PRO A 67 -2.87 -8.05 2.80
CA PRO A 67 -2.99 -7.62 1.41
C PRO A 67 -4.43 -7.66 0.88
N ARG A 68 -5.14 -8.77 1.13
CA ARG A 68 -6.54 -8.94 0.72
C ARG A 68 -7.46 -7.90 1.38
N ALA A 69 -7.37 -7.74 2.69
CA ALA A 69 -8.20 -6.78 3.43
C ALA A 69 -7.92 -5.34 2.98
N ARG A 70 -6.67 -5.02 2.66
CA ARG A 70 -6.29 -3.72 2.10
C ARG A 70 -6.87 -3.53 0.71
N TYR A 71 -6.76 -4.52 -0.16
CA TYR A 71 -7.27 -4.47 -1.53
C TYR A 71 -8.80 -4.27 -1.54
N VAL A 72 -9.56 -5.06 -0.78
CA VAL A 72 -11.01 -4.91 -0.61
C VAL A 72 -11.36 -3.48 -0.16
N SER A 73 -10.66 -2.97 0.86
CA SER A 73 -10.87 -1.60 1.35
C SER A 73 -10.55 -0.54 0.30
N GLY A 74 -9.55 -0.79 -0.55
CA GLY A 74 -9.16 0.08 -1.65
C GLY A 74 -10.22 0.13 -2.73
N VAL A 75 -10.67 -1.02 -3.21
CA VAL A 75 -11.74 -1.14 -4.20
C VAL A 75 -13.02 -0.49 -3.70
N ASN A 76 -13.41 -0.75 -2.45
CA ASN A 76 -14.59 -0.14 -1.85
C ASN A 76 -14.54 1.40 -1.88
N THR A 77 -13.38 1.98 -1.55
CA THR A 77 -13.21 3.44 -1.61
C THR A 77 -13.25 3.96 -3.04
N TYR A 78 -12.63 3.26 -3.97
CA TYR A 78 -12.69 3.62 -5.39
C TYR A 78 -14.13 3.64 -5.91
N LEU A 79 -14.91 2.61 -5.59
CA LEU A 79 -16.31 2.52 -5.97
C LEU A 79 -17.15 3.65 -5.35
N GLN A 80 -16.92 3.97 -4.07
CA GLN A 80 -17.60 5.10 -3.42
C GLN A 80 -17.28 6.45 -4.09
N HIS A 81 -16.00 6.68 -4.45
CA HIS A 81 -15.60 7.89 -5.16
C HIS A 81 -16.24 7.92 -6.56
N LEU A 82 -16.17 6.81 -7.29
CA LEU A 82 -16.75 6.72 -8.63
C LEU A 82 -18.25 7.00 -8.62
N GLN A 83 -19.01 6.43 -7.68
CA GLN A 83 -20.44 6.67 -7.54
C GLN A 83 -20.78 8.11 -7.10
N ARG A 84 -19.94 8.70 -6.21
CA ARG A 84 -20.10 10.10 -5.81
C ARG A 84 -19.91 11.06 -6.99
N ASP A 85 -18.87 10.81 -7.79
CA ASP A 85 -18.45 11.68 -8.88
C ASP A 85 -19.25 11.40 -10.18
N HIS A 86 -19.80 10.17 -10.30
CA HIS A 86 -20.57 9.67 -11.43
C HIS A 86 -21.81 8.87 -10.95
N PRO A 87 -22.81 9.55 -10.36
CA PRO A 87 -23.99 8.89 -9.79
C PRO A 87 -24.89 8.16 -10.83
N GLU A 88 -24.68 8.45 -12.12
CA GLU A 88 -25.35 7.78 -13.23
C GLU A 88 -24.81 6.38 -13.54
N LEU A 89 -23.62 6.02 -13.02
CA LEU A 89 -23.03 4.71 -13.27
C LEU A 89 -23.67 3.65 -12.38
N ASP A 90 -24.06 2.54 -13.00
CA ASP A 90 -24.48 1.36 -12.28
C ASP A 90 -23.30 0.58 -11.65
N PHE A 91 -23.62 -0.31 -10.72
CA PHE A 91 -22.58 -1.10 -10.04
C PHE A 91 -21.79 -1.99 -10.99
N SER A 92 -22.41 -2.56 -12.03
CA SER A 92 -21.73 -3.47 -12.95
C SER A 92 -20.68 -2.72 -13.78
N THR A 93 -21.00 -1.52 -14.22
CA THR A 93 -20.08 -0.62 -14.90
C THR A 93 -18.94 -0.19 -13.95
N ALA A 94 -19.24 0.17 -12.70
CA ALA A 94 -18.24 0.52 -11.71
C ALA A 94 -17.26 -0.64 -11.41
N PHE A 95 -17.77 -1.86 -11.28
CA PHE A 95 -16.94 -3.06 -11.12
C PHE A 95 -16.09 -3.36 -12.34
N TRP A 96 -16.65 -3.14 -13.56
CA TRP A 96 -15.84 -3.28 -14.78
C TRP A 96 -14.65 -2.33 -14.78
N PHE A 97 -14.84 -1.07 -14.40
CA PHE A 97 -13.75 -0.11 -14.25
C PHE A 97 -12.73 -0.56 -13.20
N ALA A 98 -13.17 -1.01 -12.02
CA ALA A 98 -12.29 -1.50 -10.98
C ALA A 98 -11.46 -2.71 -11.47
N LYS A 99 -12.06 -3.64 -12.21
CA LYS A 99 -11.37 -4.78 -12.82
C LYS A 99 -10.36 -4.34 -13.89
N ARG A 100 -10.74 -3.41 -14.74
CA ARG A 100 -9.91 -2.90 -15.84
C ARG A 100 -8.67 -2.17 -15.34
N TYR A 101 -8.82 -1.41 -14.26
CA TYR A 101 -7.78 -0.54 -13.69
C TYR A 101 -7.22 -1.06 -12.36
N LYS A 102 -7.29 -2.36 -12.12
CA LYS A 102 -6.93 -3.04 -10.87
C LYS A 102 -5.55 -2.71 -10.29
N PHE A 103 -4.62 -2.22 -11.12
CA PHE A 103 -3.27 -1.83 -10.70
C PHE A 103 -2.95 -0.34 -10.88
N LEU A 104 -3.91 0.46 -11.36
CA LEU A 104 -3.67 1.86 -11.71
C LEU A 104 -4.15 2.85 -10.65
N ASN A 105 -5.00 2.40 -9.71
CA ASN A 105 -5.52 3.29 -8.68
C ASN A 105 -4.72 3.18 -7.38
N THR A 106 -4.29 4.32 -6.85
CA THR A 106 -3.46 4.39 -5.64
C THR A 106 -4.12 3.77 -4.40
N HIS A 107 -5.47 3.70 -4.36
CA HIS A 107 -6.19 3.13 -3.23
C HIS A 107 -5.99 1.62 -3.07
N TYR A 108 -5.73 0.90 -4.16
CA TYR A 108 -5.51 -0.55 -4.14
C TYR A 108 -4.22 -1.01 -4.84
N LEU A 109 -3.37 -0.06 -5.23
CA LEU A 109 -2.01 -0.35 -5.71
C LEU A 109 -1.26 -1.21 -4.67
N PRO A 110 -0.56 -2.29 -5.06
CA PRO A 110 0.17 -3.15 -4.12
C PRO A 110 1.11 -2.37 -3.20
N GLN A 111 1.26 -2.82 -1.96
CA GLN A 111 2.09 -2.13 -0.95
C GLN A 111 3.56 -2.08 -1.36
N PHE A 112 4.02 -3.09 -2.07
CA PHE A 112 5.37 -3.12 -2.64
C PHE A 112 5.67 -1.92 -3.56
N HIS A 113 4.70 -1.47 -4.37
CA HIS A 113 4.87 -0.29 -5.21
C HIS A 113 5.07 0.99 -4.39
N TRP A 114 4.40 1.10 -3.24
CA TRP A 114 4.61 2.20 -2.33
C TRP A 114 6.03 2.20 -1.75
N LEU A 115 6.57 1.02 -1.40
CA LEU A 115 7.96 0.91 -0.94
C LEU A 115 8.96 1.24 -2.05
N ALA A 116 8.69 0.82 -3.27
CA ALA A 116 9.50 1.19 -4.43
C ALA A 116 9.50 2.71 -4.67
N ASN A 117 8.37 3.39 -4.43
CA ASN A 117 8.33 4.85 -4.46
C ASN A 117 9.14 5.47 -3.32
N LEU A 118 8.97 5.01 -2.08
CA LEU A 118 9.72 5.48 -0.92
C LEU A 118 11.23 5.36 -1.13
N SER A 119 11.70 4.23 -1.66
CA SER A 119 13.14 3.96 -1.88
C SER A 119 13.83 4.98 -2.80
N ARG A 120 13.09 5.66 -3.68
CA ARG A 120 13.63 6.70 -4.59
C ARG A 120 14.09 7.95 -3.83
N TYR A 121 13.57 8.17 -2.63
CA TYR A 121 13.85 9.33 -1.79
C TYR A 121 14.75 9.01 -0.60
N MET A 122 14.93 7.73 -0.27
CA MET A 122 15.83 7.30 0.81
C MET A 122 17.28 7.17 0.33
N ARG A 123 18.22 7.23 1.28
CA ARG A 123 19.60 6.80 1.03
C ARG A 123 19.64 5.27 0.84
N SER A 124 20.63 4.80 0.12
CA SER A 124 20.79 3.36 -0.16
C SER A 124 21.06 2.51 1.08
N ASP A 125 21.64 3.11 2.12
CA ASP A 125 21.97 2.47 3.41
C ASP A 125 20.88 2.64 4.48
N ALA A 126 19.90 3.52 4.24
CA ALA A 126 18.78 3.74 5.14
C ALA A 126 17.86 2.51 5.19
N LYS A 127 17.26 2.27 6.36
CA LYS A 127 16.44 1.08 6.62
C LYS A 127 14.95 1.37 6.53
N ILE A 128 14.22 0.49 5.87
CA ILE A 128 12.75 0.40 5.93
C ILE A 128 12.43 -0.60 7.03
N ARG A 129 11.82 -0.12 8.12
CA ARG A 129 11.35 -0.96 9.23
C ARG A 129 9.91 -1.39 8.96
N ILE A 130 9.72 -2.68 8.70
CA ILE A 130 8.40 -3.23 8.40
C ILE A 130 7.67 -3.52 9.70
N ARG A 131 6.46 -2.97 9.84
CA ARG A 131 5.56 -3.11 10.99
C ARG A 131 4.27 -3.80 10.57
N ASP A 132 3.72 -4.60 11.45
CA ASP A 132 2.38 -5.14 11.26
C ASP A 132 1.34 -4.02 11.50
N PHE A 133 0.37 -3.91 10.61
CA PHE A 133 -0.71 -2.93 10.78
C PHE A 133 -1.56 -3.17 12.03
N ARG A 134 -1.56 -4.37 12.59
CA ARG A 134 -2.22 -4.65 13.88
C ARG A 134 -1.66 -3.79 15.02
N ASP A 135 -0.39 -3.41 14.94
CA ASP A 135 0.27 -2.54 15.93
C ASP A 135 0.02 -1.04 15.67
N PHE A 136 -0.62 -0.69 14.56
CA PHE A 136 -0.86 0.69 14.16
C PHE A 136 -1.67 1.49 15.19
N GLY A 137 -2.62 0.85 15.88
CA GLY A 137 -3.41 1.45 16.94
C GLY A 137 -2.61 1.91 18.17
N SER A 138 -1.32 1.52 18.28
CA SER A 138 -0.44 1.98 19.36
C SER A 138 0.16 3.37 19.10
N ILE A 139 0.12 3.87 17.85
CA ILE A 139 0.72 5.15 17.46
C ILE A 139 -0.29 6.23 17.10
N THR A 140 -1.58 5.92 17.03
CA THR A 140 -2.64 6.89 16.73
C THR A 140 -3.92 6.58 17.47
N ASP A 141 -4.56 7.62 18.01
CA ASP A 141 -5.88 7.55 18.65
C ASP A 141 -7.01 7.51 17.63
N PHE A 142 -6.74 7.88 16.40
CA PHE A 142 -7.73 7.94 15.33
C PHE A 142 -7.89 6.57 14.66
N ARG A 143 -9.14 6.08 14.65
CA ARG A 143 -9.52 4.87 13.94
C ARG A 143 -10.58 5.21 12.90
N TYR A 144 -10.17 5.32 11.65
CA TYR A 144 -11.10 5.44 10.54
C TYR A 144 -11.22 4.09 9.85
N GLN A 145 -12.42 3.53 9.88
CA GLN A 145 -12.76 2.29 9.19
C GLN A 145 -13.97 2.55 8.30
N ALA A 146 -13.79 2.49 6.98
CA ALA A 146 -14.89 2.51 6.05
C ALA A 146 -15.68 1.20 6.15
N GLU A 147 -16.99 1.28 6.15
CA GLU A 147 -17.86 0.11 6.01
C GLU A 147 -17.66 -0.50 4.63
N ILE A 148 -17.36 -1.80 4.59
CA ILE A 148 -17.19 -2.55 3.36
C ILE A 148 -18.52 -3.22 3.02
N THR A 149 -19.00 -3.02 1.78
CA THR A 149 -20.26 -3.61 1.35
C THR A 149 -20.07 -5.06 0.92
N ALA A 150 -21.07 -5.91 1.17
CA ALA A 150 -21.06 -7.30 0.73
C ALA A 150 -20.85 -7.47 -0.80
N PRO A 151 -21.43 -6.64 -1.69
CA PRO A 151 -21.12 -6.69 -3.11
C PRO A 151 -19.65 -6.44 -3.43
N THR A 152 -18.96 -5.56 -2.70
CA THR A 152 -17.52 -5.32 -2.90
C THR A 152 -16.68 -6.53 -2.49
N GLU A 153 -17.02 -7.17 -1.36
CA GLU A 153 -16.31 -8.38 -0.93
C GLU A 153 -16.48 -9.52 -1.92
N GLN A 154 -17.70 -9.73 -2.42
CA GLN A 154 -17.98 -10.75 -3.43
C GLN A 154 -17.22 -10.47 -4.72
N PHE A 155 -17.28 -9.25 -5.24
CA PHE A 155 -16.55 -8.83 -6.44
C PHE A 155 -15.04 -9.11 -6.33
N VAL A 156 -14.42 -8.73 -5.20
CA VAL A 156 -12.98 -8.98 -5.00
C VAL A 156 -12.69 -10.47 -4.88
N SER A 157 -13.58 -11.25 -4.26
CA SER A 157 -13.44 -12.70 -4.17
C SER A 157 -13.45 -13.36 -5.56
N ASP A 158 -14.41 -12.95 -6.39
CA ASP A 158 -14.53 -13.45 -7.77
C ASP A 158 -13.32 -13.03 -8.61
N LEU A 159 -12.89 -11.77 -8.47
CA LEU A 159 -11.72 -11.27 -9.19
C LEU A 159 -10.45 -12.03 -8.82
N LEU A 160 -10.25 -12.34 -7.54
CA LEU A 160 -9.09 -13.11 -7.08
C LEU A 160 -9.11 -14.56 -7.58
N HIS A 161 -10.30 -15.13 -7.75
CA HIS A 161 -10.43 -16.48 -8.30
C HIS A 161 -10.07 -16.55 -9.78
N ASP A 162 -10.38 -15.49 -10.53
CA ASP A 162 -10.24 -15.46 -11.99
C ASP A 162 -8.93 -14.80 -12.47
N ASP A 163 -8.16 -14.16 -11.57
CA ASP A 163 -7.05 -13.28 -11.95
C ASP A 163 -5.74 -13.66 -11.25
N MET A 164 -4.96 -14.52 -11.91
CA MET A 164 -3.64 -14.96 -11.42
C MET A 164 -2.67 -13.81 -11.15
N ASP A 165 -2.71 -12.75 -11.95
CA ASP A 165 -1.80 -11.60 -11.75
C ASP A 165 -2.11 -10.89 -10.44
N LEU A 166 -3.39 -10.70 -10.13
CA LEU A 166 -3.80 -10.08 -8.88
C LEU A 166 -3.43 -10.97 -7.68
N GLU A 167 -3.66 -12.27 -7.78
CA GLU A 167 -3.28 -13.23 -6.73
C GLU A 167 -1.77 -13.19 -6.48
N LEU A 168 -0.95 -13.17 -7.54
CA LEU A 168 0.50 -13.05 -7.44
C LEU A 168 0.92 -11.76 -6.73
N TRP A 169 0.32 -10.62 -7.07
CA TRP A 169 0.63 -9.34 -6.42
C TRP A 169 0.26 -9.33 -4.94
N LEU A 170 -0.88 -9.88 -4.56
CA LEU A 170 -1.26 -10.01 -3.15
C LEU A 170 -0.33 -10.96 -2.40
N TYR A 171 0.17 -12.00 -3.07
CA TYR A 171 1.17 -12.89 -2.49
C TYR A 171 2.50 -12.16 -2.23
N LEU A 172 2.97 -11.30 -3.13
CA LEU A 172 4.17 -10.48 -2.92
C LEU A 172 3.99 -9.52 -1.73
N ASP A 173 2.82 -8.92 -1.58
CA ASP A 173 2.50 -8.11 -0.40
C ASP A 173 2.42 -8.98 0.89
N GLN A 174 2.03 -10.25 0.79
CA GLN A 174 2.07 -11.18 1.92
C GLN A 174 3.50 -11.51 2.35
N ILE A 175 4.45 -11.64 1.41
CA ILE A 175 5.88 -11.77 1.74
C ILE A 175 6.31 -10.57 2.58
N LEU A 176 5.93 -9.37 2.18
CA LEU A 176 6.25 -8.14 2.91
C LEU A 176 5.68 -8.17 4.34
N LEU A 177 4.43 -8.61 4.51
CA LEU A 177 3.82 -8.75 5.84
C LEU A 177 4.56 -9.78 6.71
N ASN A 178 5.06 -10.86 6.13
CA ASN A 178 5.83 -11.89 6.85
C ASN A 178 7.20 -11.37 7.34
N LEU A 179 7.68 -10.25 6.79
CA LEU A 179 8.90 -9.57 7.24
C LEU A 179 8.65 -8.57 8.38
N ALA A 180 7.42 -8.46 8.88
CA ALA A 180 7.10 -7.55 9.98
C ALA A 180 7.96 -7.80 11.22
N GLY A 181 8.35 -6.72 11.88
CA GLY A 181 9.28 -6.73 13.02
C GLY A 181 10.76 -6.59 12.63
N GLN A 182 11.10 -6.56 11.35
CA GLN A 182 12.47 -6.47 10.85
C GLN A 182 12.72 -5.17 10.08
N ALA A 183 14.00 -4.88 9.81
CA ALA A 183 14.43 -3.68 9.09
C ALA A 183 15.42 -4.05 7.97
N TYR A 184 15.19 -3.51 6.79
CA TYR A 184 15.93 -3.82 5.57
C TYR A 184 16.30 -2.55 4.82
N THR A 185 17.44 -2.53 4.14
CA THR A 185 17.65 -1.61 3.01
C THR A 185 16.72 -2.00 1.86
N TRP A 186 16.54 -1.10 0.92
CA TRP A 186 15.78 -1.42 -0.29
C TRP A 186 16.39 -2.60 -1.07
N THR A 187 17.73 -2.66 -1.15
CA THR A 187 18.43 -3.77 -1.83
C THR A 187 18.15 -5.11 -1.17
N GLU A 188 18.24 -5.19 0.17
CA GLU A 188 17.93 -6.40 0.92
C GLU A 188 16.47 -6.86 0.72
N LEU A 189 15.51 -5.91 0.65
CA LEU A 189 14.11 -6.22 0.33
C LEU A 189 13.97 -6.80 -1.07
N LEU A 190 14.62 -6.19 -2.08
CA LEU A 190 14.58 -6.72 -3.45
C LEU A 190 15.15 -8.14 -3.53
N GLU A 191 16.22 -8.44 -2.81
CA GLU A 191 16.79 -9.80 -2.76
C GLU A 191 15.81 -10.81 -2.13
N HIS A 192 15.05 -10.41 -1.10
CA HIS A 192 13.99 -11.23 -0.54
C HIS A 192 12.89 -11.52 -1.56
N TYR A 193 12.45 -10.52 -2.32
CA TYR A 193 11.47 -10.70 -3.39
C TYR A 193 11.99 -11.60 -4.50
N GLN A 194 13.19 -11.39 -4.98
CA GLN A 194 13.79 -12.20 -6.05
C GLN A 194 13.88 -13.68 -5.67
N ARG A 195 14.32 -13.99 -4.45
CA ARG A 195 14.37 -15.36 -3.94
C ARG A 195 12.98 -16.01 -3.87
N ASN A 196 12.00 -15.30 -3.36
CA ASN A 196 10.63 -15.84 -3.25
C ASN A 196 9.95 -15.96 -4.61
N HIS A 197 10.15 -15.01 -5.51
CA HIS A 197 9.64 -15.07 -6.88
C HIS A 197 10.20 -16.30 -7.65
N LYS A 198 11.48 -16.58 -7.49
CA LYS A 198 12.09 -17.78 -8.07
C LYS A 198 11.46 -19.06 -7.52
N ASN A 199 11.24 -19.13 -6.22
CA ASN A 199 10.58 -20.26 -5.57
C ASN A 199 9.15 -20.47 -6.08
N ILE A 200 8.38 -19.38 -6.36
CA ILE A 200 7.04 -19.50 -6.93
C ILE A 200 7.09 -20.06 -8.33
N ILE A 201 7.95 -19.50 -9.20
CA ILE A 201 8.10 -19.97 -10.57
C ILE A 201 8.50 -21.45 -10.60
N GLU A 202 9.42 -21.87 -9.72
CA GLU A 202 9.92 -23.23 -9.69
C GLU A 202 8.96 -24.26 -9.08
N ASN A 203 8.09 -23.83 -8.14
CA ASN A 203 7.30 -24.76 -7.34
C ASN A 203 5.77 -24.63 -7.49
N VAL A 204 5.26 -23.50 -7.99
CA VAL A 204 3.82 -23.24 -8.09
C VAL A 204 3.33 -23.26 -9.53
N LEU A 205 4.14 -22.82 -10.50
CA LEU A 205 3.77 -22.92 -11.91
C LEU A 205 3.90 -24.36 -12.39
N PRO A 206 2.91 -24.89 -13.13
CA PRO A 206 3.01 -26.23 -13.69
C PRO A 206 4.25 -26.30 -14.59
N LYS A 207 5.10 -27.30 -14.34
CA LYS A 207 6.23 -27.60 -15.24
C LYS A 207 5.63 -28.01 -16.56
N THR A 208 5.67 -27.10 -17.55
CA THR A 208 5.29 -27.39 -18.94
C THR A 208 6.21 -28.44 -19.56
#